data_711611f0f534a84c2b316f6bb70ef98a
#
_entry.id   711611f0f534a84c2b316f6bb70ef98a
#
_cell.length_a   1.000
_cell.length_b   1.000
_cell.length_c   1.000
_cell.angle_alpha   90.00
_cell.angle_beta   90.00
_cell.angle_gamma   90.00
#
_symmetry.space_group_name_H-M   'P 1'
#
loop_
_entity.id
_entity.type
_entity.pdbx_description
1 polymer ?
#
loop_
_entity_poly.entity_id
_entity_poly.type
_entity_poly.pdbx_seq_one_letter_code
_entity_poly.pdbx_strand_id
1 'polypeptide(L)'
;METMILQRRKRIEENLRTKYKHKIFNKFVQAICDYELISPGDKIEVCISGGKDSMLLAKLFQELKRRNKFPFEIVFLCMDPGYTPLNRQSIENNANLLNISLSIFETNIFESVFHVEQSPCYLCARMRRGYLYRKAQALGCNKIALGHHFDDVIETSLMSLLYAGEIRTMLPKLKSTSCPGMELIRPLYYVREEDIKQWRNENNLVFLQCACKFTEACAALDEGANSDSKRAETKKLIAQLARTSPQVPSNIFHALENINLNAVLAFKQNGKRHCFLDNYQETLSDSGQ
;
A
#
# COMPACT_ATOMS: atom_id res chain seq x y z
N MET A 1 -14.34 -24.52 -20.86
CA MET A 1 -14.28 -23.45 -19.83
C MET A 1 -12.88 -23.35 -19.23
N GLU A 2 -12.31 -24.42 -18.76
CA GLU A 2 -10.99 -24.48 -18.11
C GLU A 2 -9.82 -24.01 -19.02
N THR A 3 -9.84 -24.42 -20.28
CA THR A 3 -8.85 -23.98 -21.29
C THR A 3 -8.86 -22.47 -21.51
N MET A 4 -10.02 -21.82 -21.51
CA MET A 4 -10.14 -20.37 -21.67
C MET A 4 -9.60 -19.63 -20.45
N ILE A 5 -9.86 -20.13 -19.24
CA ILE A 5 -9.32 -19.56 -18.00
C ILE A 5 -7.80 -19.65 -18.01
N LEU A 6 -7.26 -20.79 -18.39
CA LEU A 6 -5.81 -20.99 -18.48
C LEU A 6 -5.13 -20.05 -19.50
N GLN A 7 -5.74 -19.87 -20.69
CA GLN A 7 -5.24 -18.94 -21.70
C GLN A 7 -5.28 -17.49 -21.19
N ARG A 8 -6.39 -17.08 -20.54
CA ARG A 8 -6.53 -15.75 -19.95
C ARG A 8 -5.48 -15.52 -18.85
N ARG A 9 -5.24 -16.48 -17.98
CA ARG A 9 -4.20 -16.45 -16.94
C ARG A 9 -2.82 -16.26 -17.55
N LYS A 10 -2.45 -17.05 -18.54
CA LYS A 10 -1.15 -16.94 -19.25
C LYS A 10 -0.94 -15.55 -19.84
N ARG A 11 -1.97 -14.97 -20.47
CA ARG A 11 -1.94 -13.62 -21.03
C ARG A 11 -1.70 -12.56 -19.94
N ILE A 12 -2.37 -12.65 -18.79
CA ILE A 12 -2.20 -11.72 -17.65
C ILE A 12 -0.76 -11.76 -17.16
N GLU A 13 -0.19 -12.97 -17.01
CA GLU A 13 1.19 -13.16 -16.56
C GLU A 13 2.20 -12.67 -17.58
N GLU A 14 1.98 -12.93 -18.87
CA GLU A 14 2.83 -12.45 -19.95
C GLU A 14 2.83 -10.93 -20.03
N ASN A 15 1.69 -10.28 -19.87
CA ASN A 15 1.60 -8.80 -19.82
C ASN A 15 2.48 -8.22 -18.71
N LEU A 16 2.53 -8.84 -17.53
CA LEU A 16 3.43 -8.39 -16.45
C LEU A 16 4.92 -8.58 -16.78
N ARG A 17 5.25 -9.62 -17.57
CA ARG A 17 6.63 -9.95 -17.96
C ARG A 17 7.14 -9.13 -19.15
N THR A 18 6.24 -8.59 -19.96
CA THR A 18 6.53 -7.84 -21.19
C THR A 18 6.12 -6.40 -21.10
N LYS A 19 4.86 -6.07 -21.39
CA LYS A 19 4.34 -4.70 -21.49
C LYS A 19 4.49 -3.91 -20.19
N TYR A 20 4.17 -4.52 -19.05
CA TYR A 20 4.24 -3.88 -17.74
C TYR A 20 5.54 -4.16 -16.98
N LYS A 21 6.53 -4.80 -17.64
CA LYS A 21 7.80 -5.14 -17.02
C LYS A 21 8.48 -3.90 -16.42
N HIS A 22 8.64 -2.84 -17.18
CA HIS A 22 9.35 -1.64 -16.73
C HIS A 22 8.52 -0.78 -15.76
N LYS A 23 7.23 -0.67 -16.03
CA LYS A 23 6.33 0.19 -15.27
C LYS A 23 5.89 -0.40 -13.93
N ILE A 24 5.74 -1.73 -13.85
CA ILE A 24 5.25 -2.43 -12.66
C ILE A 24 6.31 -3.37 -12.09
N PHE A 25 6.71 -4.43 -12.83
CA PHE A 25 7.54 -5.48 -12.25
C PHE A 25 8.92 -4.98 -11.82
N ASN A 26 9.60 -4.21 -12.65
CA ASN A 26 10.93 -3.66 -12.31
C ASN A 26 10.83 -2.66 -11.15
N LYS A 27 9.78 -1.84 -11.08
CA LYS A 27 9.52 -0.92 -9.97
C LYS A 27 9.27 -1.65 -8.66
N PHE A 28 8.52 -2.77 -8.70
CA PHE A 28 8.32 -3.67 -7.58
C PHE A 28 9.65 -4.27 -7.10
N VAL A 29 10.48 -4.79 -8.01
CA VAL A 29 11.80 -5.35 -7.67
C VAL A 29 12.73 -4.25 -7.16
N GLN A 30 12.72 -3.08 -7.76
CA GLN A 30 13.51 -1.92 -7.32
C GLN A 30 13.20 -1.56 -5.87
N ALA A 31 11.93 -1.43 -5.50
CA ALA A 31 11.55 -1.15 -4.11
C ALA A 31 12.01 -2.24 -3.13
N ILE A 32 11.96 -3.51 -3.54
CA ILE A 32 12.47 -4.63 -2.72
C ILE A 32 13.97 -4.48 -2.47
N CYS A 33 14.75 -4.12 -3.50
CA CYS A 33 16.20 -3.96 -3.39
C CYS A 33 16.58 -2.70 -2.62
N ASP A 34 16.04 -1.53 -3.00
CA ASP A 34 16.43 -0.23 -2.44
C ASP A 34 16.11 -0.14 -0.94
N TYR A 35 15.00 -0.76 -0.51
CA TYR A 35 14.57 -0.73 0.90
C TYR A 35 14.80 -2.05 1.65
N GLU A 36 15.51 -3.01 1.04
CA GLU A 36 15.81 -4.32 1.66
C GLU A 36 14.55 -4.97 2.25
N LEU A 37 13.45 -5.01 1.45
CA LEU A 37 12.16 -5.45 1.96
C LEU A 37 12.08 -6.94 2.22
N ILE A 38 12.86 -7.75 1.49
CA ILE A 38 12.83 -9.21 1.55
C ILE A 38 14.25 -9.74 1.72
N SER A 39 14.43 -10.66 2.64
CA SER A 39 15.68 -11.38 2.90
C SER A 39 15.51 -12.89 2.64
N PRO A 40 16.60 -13.62 2.35
CA PRO A 40 16.56 -15.07 2.28
C PRO A 40 16.02 -15.68 3.60
N GLY A 41 15.10 -16.63 3.47
CA GLY A 41 14.46 -17.29 4.62
C GLY A 41 13.21 -16.59 5.14
N ASP A 42 12.84 -15.42 4.62
CA ASP A 42 11.58 -14.76 4.99
C ASP A 42 10.36 -15.60 4.65
N LYS A 43 9.37 -15.57 5.52
CA LYS A 43 8.01 -16.04 5.28
C LYS A 43 7.04 -14.86 5.31
N ILE A 44 6.47 -14.56 4.15
CA ILE A 44 5.74 -13.32 3.90
C ILE A 44 4.26 -13.60 3.75
N GLU A 45 3.43 -12.97 4.59
CA GLU A 45 2.00 -12.86 4.35
C GLU A 45 1.76 -11.75 3.33
N VAL A 46 1.11 -12.07 2.22
CA VAL A 46 0.60 -11.09 1.24
C VAL A 46 -0.88 -10.87 1.53
N CYS A 47 -1.21 -9.68 2.02
CA CYS A 47 -2.58 -9.33 2.41
C CYS A 47 -3.45 -9.06 1.17
N ILE A 48 -4.52 -9.84 1.03
CA ILE A 48 -5.50 -9.71 -0.05
C ILE A 48 -6.76 -9.03 0.49
N SER A 49 -7.06 -7.85 -0.05
CA SER A 49 -8.28 -7.09 0.26
C SER A 49 -9.37 -7.24 -0.80
N GLY A 50 -9.08 -7.93 -1.90
CA GLY A 50 -9.96 -8.02 -3.05
C GLY A 50 -9.85 -6.86 -4.04
N GLY A 51 -9.14 -5.79 -3.68
CA GLY A 51 -8.87 -4.65 -4.56
C GLY A 51 -7.73 -4.90 -5.56
N LYS A 52 -7.68 -4.07 -6.60
CA LYS A 52 -6.70 -4.16 -7.71
C LYS A 52 -5.24 -4.25 -7.24
N ASP A 53 -4.89 -3.48 -6.20
CA ASP A 53 -3.50 -3.34 -5.73
C ASP A 53 -3.02 -4.61 -5.02
N SER A 54 -3.86 -5.17 -4.14
CA SER A 54 -3.55 -6.41 -3.43
C SER A 54 -3.49 -7.63 -4.35
N MET A 55 -4.37 -7.70 -5.35
CA MET A 55 -4.36 -8.78 -6.34
C MET A 55 -3.15 -8.69 -7.29
N LEU A 56 -2.77 -7.47 -7.71
CA LEU A 56 -1.53 -7.25 -8.45
C LEU A 56 -0.31 -7.65 -7.61
N LEU A 57 -0.26 -7.21 -6.34
CA LEU A 57 0.82 -7.56 -5.41
C LEU A 57 1.01 -9.08 -5.32
N ALA A 58 -0.09 -9.84 -5.19
CA ALA A 58 -0.04 -11.29 -5.17
C ALA A 58 0.58 -11.87 -6.45
N LYS A 59 0.18 -11.37 -7.62
CA LYS A 59 0.76 -11.79 -8.91
C LYS A 59 2.24 -11.47 -9.01
N LEU A 60 2.68 -10.32 -8.54
CA LEU A 60 4.09 -9.92 -8.54
C LEU A 60 4.93 -10.82 -7.62
N PHE A 61 4.41 -11.19 -6.46
CA PHE A 61 5.06 -12.15 -5.58
C PHE A 61 5.16 -13.55 -6.20
N GLN A 62 4.13 -14.02 -6.90
CA GLN A 62 4.19 -15.28 -7.65
C GLN A 62 5.27 -15.23 -8.74
N GLU A 63 5.37 -14.12 -9.49
CA GLU A 63 6.41 -13.93 -10.50
C GLU A 63 7.81 -13.83 -9.90
N LEU A 64 7.97 -13.19 -8.74
CA LEU A 64 9.23 -13.13 -8.01
C LEU A 64 9.64 -14.53 -7.55
N LYS A 65 8.72 -15.30 -6.95
CA LYS A 65 8.96 -16.68 -6.50
C LYS A 65 9.36 -17.59 -7.66
N ARG A 66 8.70 -17.46 -8.82
CA ARG A 66 9.01 -18.24 -10.03
C ARG A 66 10.45 -18.01 -10.51
N ARG A 67 11.01 -16.82 -10.31
CA ARG A 67 12.40 -16.50 -10.69
C ARG A 67 13.45 -17.13 -9.77
N ASN A 68 13.05 -17.60 -8.60
CA ASN A 68 13.83 -18.39 -7.64
C ASN A 68 15.27 -17.87 -7.39
N LYS A 69 15.46 -16.54 -7.27
CA LYS A 69 16.78 -15.95 -7.06
C LYS A 69 17.33 -16.19 -5.64
N PHE A 70 16.45 -16.33 -4.67
CA PHE A 70 16.75 -16.63 -3.28
C PHE A 70 15.54 -17.29 -2.59
N PRO A 71 15.76 -18.10 -1.53
CA PRO A 71 14.67 -18.80 -0.85
C PRO A 71 13.84 -17.85 0.01
N PHE A 72 12.52 -17.85 -0.15
CA PHE A 72 11.53 -17.25 0.74
C PHE A 72 10.18 -17.95 0.57
N GLU A 73 9.29 -17.81 1.54
CA GLU A 73 7.95 -18.39 1.50
C GLU A 73 6.88 -17.30 1.37
N ILE A 74 5.74 -17.66 0.80
CA ILE A 74 4.61 -16.75 0.58
C ILE A 74 3.33 -17.43 1.07
N VAL A 75 2.53 -16.69 1.82
CA VAL A 75 1.17 -17.05 2.19
C VAL A 75 0.24 -15.94 1.70
N PHE A 76 -0.79 -16.27 0.94
CA PHE A 76 -1.81 -15.32 0.51
C PHE A 76 -2.99 -15.42 1.48
N LEU A 77 -3.27 -14.33 2.17
CA LEU A 77 -4.27 -14.31 3.23
C LEU A 77 -5.28 -13.18 3.01
N CYS A 78 -6.56 -13.51 3.03
CA CYS A 78 -7.65 -12.55 3.03
C CYS A 78 -8.34 -12.58 4.40
N MET A 79 -8.43 -11.43 5.03
CA MET A 79 -9.27 -11.27 6.19
C MET A 79 -10.66 -10.84 5.76
N ASP A 80 -11.66 -11.65 6.08
CA ASP A 80 -13.06 -11.32 5.89
C ASP A 80 -13.59 -10.60 7.15
N PRO A 81 -13.83 -9.29 7.09
CA PRO A 81 -14.34 -8.52 8.22
C PRO A 81 -15.87 -8.57 8.35
N GLY A 82 -16.56 -9.42 7.60
CA GLY A 82 -18.00 -9.51 7.42
C GLY A 82 -18.46 -9.07 6.03
N TYR A 83 -17.80 -9.55 5.00
CA TYR A 83 -18.17 -9.26 3.61
C TYR A 83 -19.58 -9.77 3.27
N THR A 84 -20.22 -9.12 2.28
CA THR A 84 -21.42 -9.69 1.66
C THR A 84 -21.02 -10.95 0.88
N PRO A 85 -21.94 -11.93 0.69
CA PRO A 85 -21.68 -13.13 -0.11
C PRO A 85 -21.18 -12.81 -1.52
N LEU A 86 -21.70 -11.76 -2.14
CA LEU A 86 -21.29 -11.30 -3.48
C LEU A 86 -19.84 -10.80 -3.49
N ASN A 87 -19.44 -9.99 -2.49
CA ASN A 87 -18.08 -9.48 -2.38
C ASN A 87 -17.09 -10.61 -2.14
N ARG A 88 -17.42 -11.56 -1.26
CA ARG A 88 -16.61 -12.74 -0.99
C ARG A 88 -16.43 -13.59 -2.25
N GLN A 89 -17.52 -13.91 -2.93
CA GLN A 89 -17.48 -14.67 -4.19
C GLN A 89 -16.62 -13.97 -5.27
N SER A 90 -16.69 -12.64 -5.33
CA SER A 90 -15.86 -11.87 -6.27
C SER A 90 -14.36 -12.00 -5.94
N ILE A 91 -13.99 -11.96 -4.66
CA ILE A 91 -12.58 -12.18 -4.23
C ILE A 91 -12.12 -13.59 -4.60
N GLU A 92 -12.91 -14.61 -4.30
CA GLU A 92 -12.59 -16.01 -4.60
C GLU A 92 -12.47 -16.26 -6.11
N ASN A 93 -13.39 -15.73 -6.91
CA ASN A 93 -13.36 -15.83 -8.38
C ASN A 93 -12.10 -15.18 -8.96
N ASN A 94 -11.72 -14.00 -8.47
CA ASN A 94 -10.51 -13.32 -8.90
C ASN A 94 -9.24 -14.08 -8.47
N ALA A 95 -9.21 -14.62 -7.24
CA ALA A 95 -8.11 -15.44 -6.77
C ALA A 95 -7.95 -16.69 -7.65
N ASN A 96 -9.05 -17.39 -7.96
CA ASN A 96 -9.07 -18.55 -8.85
C ASN A 96 -8.59 -18.20 -10.27
N LEU A 97 -9.09 -17.10 -10.86
CA LEU A 97 -8.64 -16.63 -12.18
C LEU A 97 -7.13 -16.36 -12.19
N LEU A 98 -6.61 -15.71 -11.16
CA LEU A 98 -5.20 -15.33 -11.03
C LEU A 98 -4.32 -16.48 -10.49
N ASN A 99 -4.89 -17.63 -10.18
CA ASN A 99 -4.20 -18.78 -9.58
C ASN A 99 -3.52 -18.45 -8.26
N ILE A 100 -4.19 -17.68 -7.42
CA ILE A 100 -3.74 -17.33 -6.08
C ILE A 100 -4.31 -18.36 -5.12
N SER A 101 -3.45 -19.11 -4.42
CA SER A 101 -3.86 -20.06 -3.35
C SER A 101 -4.25 -19.29 -2.12
N LEU A 102 -5.48 -18.71 -2.14
CA LEU A 102 -5.97 -17.80 -1.13
C LEU A 102 -6.52 -18.54 0.08
N SER A 103 -6.03 -18.21 1.27
CA SER A 103 -6.64 -18.58 2.54
C SER A 103 -7.51 -17.44 3.05
N ILE A 104 -8.75 -17.73 3.46
CA ILE A 104 -9.67 -16.71 4.01
C ILE A 104 -9.93 -17.04 5.48
N PHE A 105 -9.88 -16.03 6.36
CA PHE A 105 -10.32 -16.15 7.74
C PHE A 105 -11.31 -15.05 8.07
N GLU A 106 -12.31 -15.40 8.88
CA GLU A 106 -13.41 -14.52 9.22
C GLU A 106 -13.17 -13.79 10.53
N THR A 107 -13.74 -12.59 10.63
CA THR A 107 -13.75 -11.75 11.84
C THR A 107 -15.04 -10.95 11.91
N ASN A 108 -15.44 -10.53 13.12
CA ASN A 108 -16.67 -9.75 13.35
C ASN A 108 -16.37 -8.24 13.40
N ILE A 109 -15.36 -7.76 12.65
CA ILE A 109 -14.93 -6.35 12.73
C ILE A 109 -16.05 -5.40 12.31
N PHE A 110 -16.78 -5.70 11.25
CA PHE A 110 -17.84 -4.81 10.78
C PHE A 110 -18.97 -4.68 11.79
N GLU A 111 -19.35 -5.76 12.46
CA GLU A 111 -20.34 -5.70 13.56
C GLU A 111 -19.80 -4.86 14.72
N SER A 112 -18.54 -5.07 15.11
CA SER A 112 -17.92 -4.36 16.24
C SER A 112 -17.79 -2.86 16.03
N VAL A 113 -17.62 -2.38 14.78
CA VAL A 113 -17.46 -0.96 14.48
C VAL A 113 -18.73 -0.28 13.97
N PHE A 114 -19.80 -1.05 13.68
CA PHE A 114 -21.05 -0.53 13.12
C PHE A 114 -21.76 0.46 14.05
N HIS A 115 -21.61 0.29 15.36
CA HIS A 115 -22.24 1.13 16.38
C HIS A 115 -21.33 2.26 16.92
N VAL A 116 -20.14 2.45 16.32
CA VAL A 116 -19.18 3.47 16.77
C VAL A 116 -19.38 4.75 15.96
N GLU A 117 -19.87 5.81 16.63
CA GLU A 117 -20.13 7.10 15.97
C GLU A 117 -18.85 7.86 15.60
N GLN A 118 -17.77 7.74 16.43
CA GLN A 118 -16.53 8.47 16.22
C GLN A 118 -15.50 7.65 15.45
N SER A 119 -15.16 8.09 14.24
CA SER A 119 -14.07 7.53 13.41
C SER A 119 -14.12 6.01 13.19
N PRO A 120 -15.26 5.42 12.76
CA PRO A 120 -15.39 3.97 12.58
C PRO A 120 -14.32 3.39 11.63
N CYS A 121 -13.93 4.13 10.58
CA CYS A 121 -12.89 3.71 9.65
C CYS A 121 -11.51 3.60 10.30
N TYR A 122 -11.16 4.49 11.22
CA TYR A 122 -9.89 4.41 11.95
C TYR A 122 -9.85 3.17 12.86
N LEU A 123 -10.94 2.93 13.60
CA LEU A 123 -11.04 1.78 14.48
C LEU A 123 -10.99 0.46 13.67
N CYS A 124 -11.74 0.39 12.58
CA CYS A 124 -11.72 -0.73 11.65
C CYS A 124 -10.29 -1.02 11.14
N ALA A 125 -9.59 0.00 10.66
CA ALA A 125 -8.21 -0.15 10.17
C ALA A 125 -7.24 -0.61 11.26
N ARG A 126 -7.42 -0.15 12.51
CA ARG A 126 -6.62 -0.56 13.66
C ARG A 126 -6.88 -2.03 14.04
N MET A 127 -8.15 -2.43 14.12
CA MET A 127 -8.53 -3.81 14.42
C MET A 127 -8.03 -4.76 13.32
N ARG A 128 -8.23 -4.41 12.04
CA ARG A 128 -7.76 -5.20 10.89
C ARG A 128 -6.26 -5.50 10.98
N ARG A 129 -5.45 -4.50 11.28
CA ARG A 129 -4.00 -4.69 11.48
C ARG A 129 -3.70 -5.68 12.59
N GLY A 130 -4.35 -5.56 13.74
CA GLY A 130 -4.13 -6.47 14.87
C GLY A 130 -4.46 -7.93 14.54
N TYR A 131 -5.56 -8.17 13.81
CA TYR A 131 -5.94 -9.54 13.39
C TYR A 131 -4.95 -10.09 12.35
N LEU A 132 -4.57 -9.30 11.35
CA LEU A 132 -3.61 -9.71 10.33
C LEU A 132 -2.27 -10.08 10.96
N TYR A 133 -1.71 -9.25 11.83
CA TYR A 133 -0.44 -9.54 12.49
C TYR A 133 -0.48 -10.84 13.31
N ARG A 134 -1.53 -11.05 14.11
CA ARG A 134 -1.69 -12.27 14.90
C ARG A 134 -1.82 -13.52 14.02
N LYS A 135 -2.60 -13.42 12.93
CA LYS A 135 -2.78 -14.53 12.00
C LYS A 135 -1.50 -14.87 11.24
N ALA A 136 -0.77 -13.85 10.76
CA ALA A 136 0.52 -14.01 10.12
C ALA A 136 1.53 -14.71 11.05
N GLN A 137 1.63 -14.24 12.29
CA GLN A 137 2.51 -14.83 13.31
C GLN A 137 2.16 -16.29 13.61
N ALA A 138 0.86 -16.62 13.73
CA ALA A 138 0.39 -17.99 13.92
C ALA A 138 0.73 -18.93 12.73
N LEU A 139 0.87 -18.36 11.51
CA LEU A 139 1.31 -19.06 10.32
C LEU A 139 2.85 -19.12 10.19
N GLY A 140 3.58 -18.60 11.16
CA GLY A 140 5.05 -18.53 11.16
C GLY A 140 5.61 -17.49 10.19
N CYS A 141 4.81 -16.51 9.74
CA CYS A 141 5.29 -15.39 8.93
C CYS A 141 6.05 -14.38 9.81
N ASN A 142 7.12 -13.81 9.27
CA ASN A 142 7.86 -12.71 9.89
C ASN A 142 7.61 -11.35 9.18
N LYS A 143 6.92 -11.37 8.03
CA LYS A 143 6.59 -10.16 7.29
C LYS A 143 5.14 -10.16 6.80
N ILE A 144 4.57 -8.93 6.72
CA ILE A 144 3.27 -8.65 6.13
C ILE A 144 3.46 -7.67 4.97
N ALA A 145 3.05 -8.06 3.76
CA ALA A 145 3.11 -7.23 2.57
C ALA A 145 1.76 -6.59 2.25
N LEU A 146 1.73 -5.27 2.16
CA LEU A 146 0.55 -4.48 1.82
C LEU A 146 0.67 -3.83 0.44
N GLY A 147 -0.46 -3.72 -0.26
CA GLY A 147 -0.55 -3.18 -1.61
C GLY A 147 -0.54 -1.66 -1.71
N HIS A 148 0.07 -0.95 -0.77
CA HIS A 148 0.23 0.51 -0.88
C HIS A 148 1.24 0.84 -1.97
N HIS A 149 0.90 1.81 -2.82
CA HIS A 149 1.66 2.19 -4.00
C HIS A 149 2.17 3.63 -3.93
N PHE A 150 2.93 4.07 -4.93
CA PHE A 150 3.54 5.40 -5.01
C PHE A 150 2.56 6.55 -4.71
N ASP A 151 1.37 6.51 -5.33
CA ASP A 151 0.39 7.58 -5.16
C ASP A 151 -0.16 7.64 -3.72
N ASP A 152 -0.31 6.48 -3.01
CA ASP A 152 -0.65 6.45 -1.58
C ASP A 152 0.41 7.16 -0.71
N VAL A 153 1.69 7.00 -1.07
CA VAL A 153 2.82 7.61 -0.35
C VAL A 153 2.76 9.13 -0.46
N ILE A 154 2.67 9.67 -1.67
CA ILE A 154 2.62 11.13 -1.90
C ILE A 154 1.34 11.77 -1.36
N GLU A 155 0.19 11.09 -1.50
CA GLU A 155 -1.08 11.53 -0.90
C GLU A 155 -0.97 11.62 0.62
N THR A 156 -0.43 10.56 1.28
CA THR A 156 -0.28 10.53 2.74
C THR A 156 0.67 11.62 3.22
N SER A 157 1.77 11.86 2.50
CA SER A 157 2.75 12.86 2.87
C SER A 157 2.20 14.28 2.72
N LEU A 158 1.50 14.55 1.62
CA LEU A 158 0.87 15.86 1.41
C LEU A 158 -0.28 16.10 2.40
N MET A 159 -1.06 15.06 2.73
CA MET A 159 -2.07 15.14 3.80
C MET A 159 -1.44 15.47 5.16
N SER A 160 -0.31 14.86 5.49
CA SER A 160 0.41 15.13 6.73
C SER A 160 0.88 16.57 6.81
N LEU A 161 1.41 17.11 5.71
CA LEU A 161 1.84 18.50 5.60
C LEU A 161 0.66 19.47 5.72
N LEU A 162 -0.42 19.26 4.98
CA LEU A 162 -1.53 20.21 4.85
C LEU A 162 -2.48 20.20 6.07
N TYR A 163 -2.70 19.03 6.67
CA TYR A 163 -3.75 18.87 7.70
C TYR A 163 -3.23 18.50 9.08
N ALA A 164 -1.99 18.00 9.19
CA ALA A 164 -1.38 17.67 10.48
C ALA A 164 -0.19 18.58 10.85
N GLY A 165 0.29 19.44 9.93
CA GLY A 165 1.45 20.31 10.17
C GLY A 165 2.74 19.53 10.39
N GLU A 166 2.86 18.34 9.79
CA GLU A 166 4.03 17.46 9.92
C GLU A 166 4.57 17.08 8.55
N ILE A 167 5.90 17.06 8.39
CA ILE A 167 6.54 16.37 7.27
C ILE A 167 6.73 14.91 7.65
N ARG A 168 5.79 14.07 7.24
CA ARG A 168 5.75 12.66 7.58
C ARG A 168 5.27 11.83 6.39
N THR A 169 5.90 10.68 6.18
CA THR A 169 5.53 9.77 5.10
C THR A 169 5.14 8.37 5.60
N MET A 170 4.63 7.57 4.69
CA MET A 170 4.38 6.16 4.85
C MET A 170 5.66 5.38 4.52
N LEU A 171 6.39 4.90 5.52
CA LEU A 171 7.67 4.19 5.30
C LEU A 171 7.46 2.89 4.51
N PRO A 172 8.39 2.53 3.60
CA PRO A 172 8.33 1.28 2.81
C PRO A 172 8.49 0.02 3.66
N LYS A 173 9.17 0.13 4.81
CA LYS A 173 9.43 -0.95 5.78
C LYS A 173 9.22 -0.43 7.21
N LEU A 174 8.54 -1.21 8.04
CA LEU A 174 8.21 -0.80 9.40
C LEU A 174 8.16 -2.01 10.34
N LYS A 175 8.96 -1.98 11.41
CA LYS A 175 8.86 -2.97 12.49
C LYS A 175 7.56 -2.80 13.27
N SER A 176 6.91 -3.89 13.59
CA SER A 176 5.70 -3.87 14.41
C SER A 176 6.06 -3.62 15.87
N THR A 177 5.42 -2.63 16.48
CA THR A 177 5.55 -2.37 17.92
C THR A 177 4.67 -3.28 18.77
N SER A 178 3.55 -3.76 18.19
CA SER A 178 2.57 -4.61 18.88
C SER A 178 2.81 -6.11 18.72
N CYS A 179 3.58 -6.51 17.70
CA CYS A 179 3.92 -7.90 17.42
C CYS A 179 5.43 -8.00 17.17
N PRO A 180 6.23 -8.25 18.23
CA PRO A 180 7.69 -8.34 18.11
C PRO A 180 8.12 -9.39 17.07
N GLY A 181 9.17 -9.09 16.31
CA GLY A 181 9.65 -9.96 15.23
C GLY A 181 8.91 -9.84 13.91
N MET A 182 7.81 -9.08 13.85
CA MET A 182 7.05 -8.84 12.62
C MET A 182 7.42 -7.52 11.96
N GLU A 183 7.54 -7.52 10.64
CA GLU A 183 7.73 -6.31 9.83
C GLU A 183 6.57 -6.15 8.82
N LEU A 184 6.18 -4.90 8.58
CA LEU A 184 5.29 -4.52 7.50
C LEU A 184 6.13 -4.02 6.34
N ILE A 185 5.83 -4.48 5.11
CA ILE A 185 6.52 -4.06 3.89
C ILE A 185 5.53 -3.58 2.83
N ARG A 186 5.97 -2.67 1.96
CA ARG A 186 5.17 -2.07 0.87
C ARG A 186 5.91 -2.18 -0.47
N PRO A 187 5.89 -3.36 -1.12
CA PRO A 187 6.69 -3.57 -2.32
C PRO A 187 6.22 -2.78 -3.55
N LEU A 188 4.98 -2.26 -3.57
CA LEU A 188 4.49 -1.41 -4.66
C LEU A 188 4.91 0.07 -4.53
N TYR A 189 5.84 0.39 -3.64
CA TYR A 189 6.23 1.76 -3.26
C TYR A 189 6.57 2.69 -4.42
N TYR A 190 7.15 2.15 -5.51
CA TYR A 190 7.49 2.89 -6.73
C TYR A 190 6.48 2.70 -7.88
N VAL A 191 5.46 1.88 -7.70
CA VAL A 191 4.47 1.58 -8.74
C VAL A 191 3.38 2.64 -8.73
N ARG A 192 3.07 3.21 -9.90
CA ARG A 192 2.01 4.22 -10.06
C ARG A 192 0.63 3.57 -10.12
N GLU A 193 -0.35 4.21 -9.50
CA GLU A 193 -1.75 3.75 -9.54
C GLU A 193 -2.28 3.68 -10.98
N GLU A 194 -1.87 4.61 -11.83
CA GLU A 194 -2.25 4.64 -13.23
C GLU A 194 -1.82 3.38 -13.98
N ASP A 195 -0.58 2.92 -13.76
CA ASP A 195 -0.07 1.69 -14.39
C ASP A 195 -0.82 0.45 -13.89
N ILE A 196 -1.21 0.42 -12.61
CA ILE A 196 -2.07 -0.65 -12.04
C ILE A 196 -3.45 -0.64 -12.70
N LYS A 197 -4.05 0.54 -12.89
CA LYS A 197 -5.35 0.69 -13.56
C LYS A 197 -5.27 0.26 -15.02
N GLN A 198 -4.21 0.64 -15.74
CA GLN A 198 -3.98 0.23 -17.12
C GLN A 198 -3.87 -1.29 -17.24
N TRP A 199 -3.04 -1.93 -16.38
CA TRP A 199 -2.90 -3.39 -16.32
C TRP A 199 -4.25 -4.08 -16.05
N ARG A 200 -5.02 -3.60 -15.10
CA ARG A 200 -6.37 -4.11 -14.78
C ARG A 200 -7.29 -4.04 -15.99
N ASN A 201 -7.36 -2.86 -16.64
CA ASN A 201 -8.29 -2.59 -17.75
C ASN A 201 -7.95 -3.45 -18.98
N GLU A 202 -6.67 -3.54 -19.35
CA GLU A 202 -6.24 -4.34 -20.52
C GLU A 202 -6.47 -5.84 -20.35
N ASN A 203 -6.46 -6.31 -19.11
CA ASN A 203 -6.74 -7.72 -18.82
C ASN A 203 -8.23 -7.98 -18.52
N ASN A 204 -9.10 -6.95 -18.67
CA ASN A 204 -10.52 -7.01 -18.35
C ASN A 204 -10.78 -7.58 -16.93
N LEU A 205 -9.97 -7.14 -15.94
CA LEU A 205 -10.11 -7.57 -14.56
C LEU A 205 -11.07 -6.64 -13.82
N VAL A 206 -11.99 -7.25 -13.08
CA VAL A 206 -12.97 -6.54 -12.26
C VAL A 206 -12.69 -6.89 -10.80
N PHE A 207 -12.21 -5.92 -10.04
CA PHE A 207 -11.91 -6.04 -8.63
C PHE A 207 -12.86 -5.22 -7.78
N LEU A 208 -12.96 -5.55 -6.51
CA LEU A 208 -13.71 -4.75 -5.55
C LEU A 208 -13.11 -3.34 -5.46
N GLN A 209 -13.95 -2.32 -5.51
CA GLN A 209 -13.53 -0.95 -5.26
C GLN A 209 -13.51 -0.66 -3.76
N CYS A 210 -14.59 -1.00 -3.08
CA CYS A 210 -14.69 -0.99 -1.63
C CYS A 210 -15.61 -2.12 -1.18
N ALA A 211 -15.18 -2.88 -0.18
CA ALA A 211 -15.94 -4.02 0.35
C ALA A 211 -16.56 -3.71 1.72
N CYS A 212 -16.57 -2.45 2.13
CA CYS A 212 -17.08 -2.02 3.42
C CYS A 212 -18.58 -1.75 3.35
N LYS A 213 -19.38 -2.31 4.27
CA LYS A 213 -20.83 -2.03 4.41
C LYS A 213 -21.13 -0.54 4.60
N PHE A 214 -20.22 0.20 5.24
CA PHE A 214 -20.37 1.66 5.38
C PHE A 214 -20.30 2.40 4.04
N THR A 215 -19.56 1.89 3.07
CA THR A 215 -19.44 2.50 1.74
C THR A 215 -20.65 2.17 0.88
N GLU A 216 -21.23 0.99 1.03
CA GLU A 216 -22.49 0.61 0.38
C GLU A 216 -23.67 1.46 0.89
N ALA A 217 -23.74 1.71 2.20
CA ALA A 217 -24.73 2.59 2.82
C ALA A 217 -24.52 4.07 2.41
N CYS A 218 -23.26 4.53 2.30
CA CYS A 218 -22.96 5.88 1.84
C CYS A 218 -23.18 6.05 0.34
N ALA A 219 -22.89 5.03 -0.48
CA ALA A 219 -23.14 5.06 -1.92
C ALA A 219 -24.64 5.09 -2.27
N ALA A 220 -25.49 4.52 -1.41
CA ALA A 220 -26.94 4.57 -1.55
C ALA A 220 -27.53 5.94 -1.16
N LEU A 221 -26.80 6.76 -0.40
CA LEU A 221 -27.26 8.05 0.10
C LEU A 221 -26.69 9.26 -0.68
N ASP A 222 -25.55 9.09 -1.41
CA ASP A 222 -24.93 10.21 -2.12
C ASP A 222 -23.86 9.74 -3.12
N GLU A 223 -24.00 10.09 -4.41
CA GLU A 223 -22.89 9.95 -5.38
C GLU A 223 -21.69 10.86 -5.03
N GLY A 224 -21.83 11.71 -3.99
CA GLY A 224 -20.85 12.65 -3.48
C GLY A 224 -20.08 12.23 -2.22
N ALA A 225 -20.53 11.24 -1.44
CA ALA A 225 -20.02 10.96 -0.08
C ALA A 225 -18.53 10.52 -0.02
N ASN A 226 -17.95 10.05 -1.14
CA ASN A 226 -16.51 9.78 -1.26
C ASN A 226 -15.69 10.99 -1.75
N SER A 227 -16.34 12.10 -2.14
CA SER A 227 -15.65 13.31 -2.65
C SER A 227 -15.05 14.18 -1.55
N ASP A 228 -15.56 14.10 -0.33
CA ASP A 228 -15.21 15.00 0.78
C ASP A 228 -14.14 14.46 1.74
N SER A 229 -13.59 13.28 1.50
CA SER A 229 -12.47 12.81 2.32
C SER A 229 -11.21 13.64 2.01
N LYS A 230 -10.44 13.98 3.06
CA LYS A 230 -9.16 14.71 2.93
C LYS A 230 -8.20 14.03 1.94
N ARG A 231 -8.28 12.70 1.82
CA ARG A 231 -7.51 11.95 0.83
C ARG A 231 -7.99 12.22 -0.59
N ALA A 232 -9.31 12.23 -0.84
CA ALA A 232 -9.86 12.52 -2.16
C ALA A 232 -9.55 13.96 -2.60
N GLU A 233 -9.63 14.93 -1.68
CA GLU A 233 -9.24 16.33 -1.89
C GLU A 233 -7.75 16.43 -2.27
N THR A 234 -6.86 15.79 -1.49
CA THR A 234 -5.42 15.76 -1.76
C THR A 234 -5.10 15.12 -3.13
N LYS A 235 -5.76 14.03 -3.46
CA LYS A 235 -5.62 13.35 -4.76
C LYS A 235 -6.01 14.27 -5.92
N LYS A 236 -7.15 15.00 -5.78
CA LYS A 236 -7.58 15.99 -6.78
C LYS A 236 -6.56 17.12 -6.92
N LEU A 237 -6.01 17.64 -5.81
CA LEU A 237 -4.98 18.67 -5.80
C LEU A 237 -3.72 18.22 -6.54
N ILE A 238 -3.19 17.03 -6.22
CA ILE A 238 -2.02 16.47 -6.91
C ILE A 238 -2.29 16.34 -8.42
N ALA A 239 -3.46 15.81 -8.81
CA ALA A 239 -3.84 15.65 -10.19
C ALA A 239 -3.96 17.00 -10.92
N GLN A 240 -4.48 18.03 -10.26
CA GLN A 240 -4.57 19.40 -10.81
C GLN A 240 -3.18 19.99 -11.04
N LEU A 241 -2.29 19.91 -10.05
CA LEU A 241 -0.92 20.41 -10.16
C LEU A 241 -0.13 19.65 -11.25
N ALA A 242 -0.34 18.34 -11.37
CA ALA A 242 0.33 17.52 -12.37
C ALA A 242 -0.09 17.85 -13.82
N ARG A 243 -1.25 18.48 -14.05
CA ARG A 243 -1.67 18.96 -15.39
C ARG A 243 -0.80 20.11 -15.88
N THR A 244 -0.37 21.00 -14.99
CA THR A 244 0.48 22.14 -15.33
C THR A 244 1.96 21.79 -15.21
N SER A 245 2.30 20.89 -14.30
CA SER A 245 3.68 20.43 -14.09
C SER A 245 3.71 18.90 -13.85
N PRO A 246 3.96 18.09 -14.88
CA PRO A 246 3.98 16.62 -14.79
C PRO A 246 4.98 16.06 -13.78
N GLN A 247 5.99 16.85 -13.38
CA GLN A 247 7.02 16.46 -12.41
C GLN A 247 6.52 16.50 -10.95
N VAL A 248 5.39 17.19 -10.66
CA VAL A 248 4.90 17.40 -9.29
C VAL A 248 4.79 16.10 -8.48
N PRO A 249 4.21 14.99 -8.96
CA PRO A 249 4.17 13.76 -8.20
C PRO A 249 5.56 13.23 -7.82
N SER A 250 6.51 13.28 -8.74
CA SER A 250 7.91 12.85 -8.50
C SER A 250 8.60 13.79 -7.52
N ASN A 251 8.39 15.11 -7.64
CA ASN A 251 8.99 16.09 -6.74
C ASN A 251 8.48 15.95 -5.31
N ILE A 252 7.17 15.68 -5.10
CA ILE A 252 6.64 15.38 -3.78
C ILE A 252 7.33 14.15 -3.18
N PHE A 253 7.52 13.11 -3.97
CA PHE A 253 8.19 11.89 -3.52
C PHE A 253 9.66 12.15 -3.18
N HIS A 254 10.42 12.79 -4.08
CA HIS A 254 11.85 13.08 -3.87
C HIS A 254 12.09 14.04 -2.70
N ALA A 255 11.17 14.96 -2.42
CA ALA A 255 11.26 15.82 -1.24
C ALA A 255 11.30 15.05 0.09
N LEU A 256 10.74 13.82 0.11
CA LEU A 256 10.76 12.96 1.30
C LEU A 256 12.11 12.25 1.51
N GLU A 257 12.90 12.14 0.46
CA GLU A 257 14.24 11.51 0.47
C GLU A 257 15.36 12.55 0.53
N ASN A 258 15.03 13.86 0.33
CA ASN A 258 15.99 14.94 0.20
C ASN A 258 15.64 16.12 1.14
N ILE A 259 15.61 15.85 2.44
CA ILE A 259 15.35 16.88 3.45
C ILE A 259 16.68 17.55 3.84
N ASN A 260 16.81 18.83 3.53
CA ASN A 260 17.97 19.62 3.96
C ASN A 260 17.73 20.12 5.41
N LEU A 261 18.33 19.44 6.38
CA LEU A 261 18.18 19.78 7.80
C LEU A 261 18.76 21.13 8.17
N ASN A 262 19.66 21.71 7.38
CA ASN A 262 20.20 23.05 7.60
C ASN A 262 19.23 24.17 7.16
N ALA A 263 18.20 23.82 6.41
CA ALA A 263 17.20 24.75 5.88
C ALA A 263 15.80 24.53 6.47
N VAL A 264 15.69 23.91 7.65
CA VAL A 264 14.43 23.73 8.36
C VAL A 264 14.45 24.46 9.70
N LEU A 265 13.30 24.99 10.12
CA LEU A 265 13.18 25.71 11.39
C LEU A 265 13.46 24.83 12.61
N ALA A 266 12.99 23.59 12.58
CA ALA A 266 13.24 22.57 13.61
C ALA A 266 12.88 21.18 13.09
N PHE A 267 13.48 20.15 13.68
CA PHE A 267 13.12 18.75 13.46
C PHE A 267 13.16 17.96 14.79
N LYS A 268 12.48 16.80 14.79
CA LYS A 268 12.51 15.88 15.94
C LYS A 268 13.26 14.62 15.56
N GLN A 269 14.25 14.23 16.38
CA GLN A 269 14.98 12.98 16.23
C GLN A 269 15.08 12.28 17.59
N ASN A 270 14.70 11.02 17.68
CA ASN A 270 14.75 10.21 18.92
C ASN A 270 14.05 10.90 20.11
N GLY A 271 12.92 11.58 19.87
CA GLY A 271 12.16 12.30 20.89
C GLY A 271 12.71 13.68 21.26
N LYS A 272 13.91 14.05 20.80
CA LYS A 272 14.53 15.37 21.03
C LYS A 272 14.19 16.30 19.89
N ARG A 273 13.87 17.57 20.23
CA ARG A 273 13.69 18.64 19.26
C ARG A 273 15.03 19.33 19.01
N HIS A 274 15.38 19.50 17.75
CA HIS A 274 16.51 20.28 17.27
C HIS A 274 15.98 21.51 16.55
N CYS A 275 16.62 22.67 16.74
CA CYS A 275 16.21 23.95 16.20
C CYS A 275 17.39 24.55 15.41
N PHE A 276 17.11 25.34 14.38
CA PHE A 276 18.14 25.97 13.56
C PHE A 276 19.08 26.89 14.38
N LEU A 277 18.62 27.39 15.55
CA LEU A 277 19.44 28.20 16.46
C LEU A 277 20.49 27.37 17.23
N ASP A 278 20.34 26.05 17.32
CA ASP A 278 21.25 25.18 18.09
C ASP A 278 22.69 25.27 17.54
N ASN A 279 22.83 25.46 16.21
CA ASN A 279 24.12 25.54 15.50
C ASN A 279 24.32 26.88 14.78
N TYR A 280 23.51 27.91 15.08
CA TYR A 280 23.52 29.17 14.33
C TYR A 280 24.84 29.92 14.39
N GLN A 281 25.58 29.83 15.50
CA GLN A 281 26.87 30.51 15.68
C GLN A 281 28.03 29.74 15.02
N GLU A 282 27.92 28.40 14.86
CA GLU A 282 28.94 27.59 14.20
C GLU A 282 28.97 27.78 12.69
N THR A 283 27.82 28.02 12.07
CA THR A 283 27.69 28.28 10.62
C THR A 283 28.31 29.60 10.18
N LEU A 284 28.51 30.58 11.08
CA LEU A 284 29.16 31.84 10.76
C LEU A 284 30.68 31.75 10.75
N SER A 285 31.28 30.69 11.33
CA SER A 285 32.72 30.47 11.36
C SER A 285 33.26 29.82 10.07
N ASP A 286 32.44 29.07 9.34
CA ASP A 286 32.85 28.36 8.11
C ASP A 286 32.66 29.18 6.81
N SER A 287 32.00 30.34 6.87
CA SER A 287 31.81 31.21 5.70
C SER A 287 32.88 32.29 5.54
N GLY A 288 33.97 32.18 6.26
CA GLY A 288 35.08 33.17 6.30
C GLY A 288 36.45 32.60 5.91
N GLN A 289 36.50 31.72 4.90
CA GLN A 289 37.76 31.41 4.20
C GLN A 289 37.56 31.30 2.69
#